data_0faea2561715bc1014af06079452b2b1
#
_entry.id   0faea2561715bc1014af06079452b2b1
#
_cell.length_a   1.000
_cell.length_b   1.000
_cell.length_c   1.000
_cell.angle_alpha   90.00
_cell.angle_beta   90.00
_cell.angle_gamma   90.00
#
_symmetry.space_group_name_H-M   'P 1'
#
loop_
_entity.id
_entity.type
_entity.pdbx_description
1 polymer ?
#
loop_
_entity_poly.entity_id
_entity_poly.type
_entity_poly.pdbx_seq_one_letter_code
_entity_poly.pdbx_strand_id
1 'polypeptide(L)'
;MLELVGVRPAHNTYFTMLALPSPVSRVVYERAAQLMFEAFNAPALCICEIPLLSAYAAGVLNAMVLDIGAEESSATVVSDCAVVPTGVVVTKLGVVHCTFWLAHLLRQDAAVCEALSPVAHGQLDAAAWALAQQLVADGHVRVDASIHAADEVDAAEDEGTFDVAAALVEGRERDVVAEQERRKQQDAAAAQARSAGAAQSHDDDAVTVTFRGASVRVGRARTRFHEPLLRPALLERVALDMPTPRAVSQALQARRIGGTPPCVSLPEVVRLAVNNVVPMERRVPLWESVIITGRATQTRGLAAELVHALSAYVTNDATEAAQVVGEPNPLQPRTVRALKVPDYFAAFKERMDLAGYLGATIYAKLVFGDLSGRNYITKKQYSDGGPSVAFAIGSV
;
A
#
# COMPACT_ATOMS: atom_id res chain seq x y z
N MET A 1 -12.76 -2.43 25.20
CA MET A 1 -13.76 -1.70 24.37
C MET A 1 -15.06 -1.47 25.13
N LEU A 2 -15.76 -2.49 25.66
CA LEU A 2 -16.98 -2.28 26.43
C LEU A 2 -16.77 -1.41 27.69
N GLU A 3 -15.61 -1.51 28.33
CA GLU A 3 -15.23 -0.65 29.47
C GLU A 3 -15.14 0.83 29.09
N LEU A 4 -14.65 1.13 27.85
CA LEU A 4 -14.55 2.51 27.35
C LEU A 4 -15.91 3.16 27.14
N VAL A 5 -16.95 2.37 26.88
CA VAL A 5 -18.35 2.84 26.78
C VAL A 5 -19.15 2.58 28.03
N GLY A 6 -18.51 2.17 29.12
CA GLY A 6 -19.15 1.97 30.43
C GLY A 6 -20.13 0.79 30.48
N VAL A 7 -20.04 -0.16 29.55
CA VAL A 7 -21.00 -1.27 29.47
C VAL A 7 -20.38 -2.55 30.04
N ARG A 8 -21.09 -3.17 30.99
CA ARG A 8 -20.76 -4.51 31.49
C ARG A 8 -21.26 -5.57 30.49
N PRO A 9 -20.52 -6.67 30.23
CA PRO A 9 -20.95 -7.72 29.32
C PRO A 9 -22.37 -8.23 29.60
N ALA A 10 -22.75 -8.39 30.88
CA ALA A 10 -24.06 -8.87 31.24
C ALA A 10 -25.23 -7.96 30.78
N HIS A 11 -24.95 -6.67 30.54
CA HIS A 11 -25.92 -5.67 30.11
C HIS A 11 -25.66 -5.14 28.70
N ASN A 12 -24.93 -5.89 27.90
CA ASN A 12 -24.62 -5.49 26.52
C ASN A 12 -25.87 -5.59 25.63
N THR A 13 -26.35 -4.45 25.14
CA THR A 13 -27.45 -4.33 24.19
C THR A 13 -27.03 -3.89 22.81
N TYR A 14 -25.72 -3.70 22.59
CA TYR A 14 -25.17 -3.18 21.33
C TYR A 14 -24.96 -4.29 20.30
N PHE A 15 -25.49 -4.10 19.12
CA PHE A 15 -25.14 -4.89 17.96
C PHE A 15 -23.68 -4.66 17.61
N THR A 16 -22.98 -5.73 17.28
CA THR A 16 -21.53 -5.69 17.10
C THR A 16 -21.16 -5.98 15.65
N MET A 17 -20.44 -5.05 15.04
CA MET A 17 -19.73 -5.25 13.79
C MET A 17 -18.27 -5.56 14.08
N LEU A 18 -17.77 -6.68 13.57
CA LEU A 18 -16.37 -7.08 13.70
C LEU A 18 -15.72 -7.09 12.32
N ALA A 19 -14.72 -6.21 12.13
CA ALA A 19 -13.91 -6.17 10.92
C ALA A 19 -12.67 -7.03 11.11
N LEU A 20 -12.40 -7.96 10.19
CA LEU A 20 -11.26 -8.85 10.21
C LEU A 20 -10.37 -8.62 8.96
N PRO A 21 -9.04 -8.81 9.06
CA PRO A 21 -8.16 -8.77 7.90
C PRO A 21 -8.47 -9.95 6.96
N SER A 22 -8.20 -9.82 5.66
CA SER A 22 -8.29 -10.88 4.68
C SER A 22 -6.90 -11.47 4.39
N PRO A 23 -6.74 -12.80 4.22
CA PRO A 23 -7.78 -13.85 4.31
C PRO A 23 -8.05 -14.27 5.76
N VAL A 24 -9.28 -14.65 6.04
CA VAL A 24 -9.69 -15.16 7.35
C VAL A 24 -10.00 -16.64 7.29
N SER A 25 -9.41 -17.44 8.16
CA SER A 25 -9.73 -18.86 8.26
C SER A 25 -11.07 -19.07 8.97
N ARG A 26 -11.77 -20.15 8.61
CA ARG A 26 -13.02 -20.55 9.26
C ARG A 26 -12.92 -20.62 10.78
N VAL A 27 -11.80 -21.14 11.29
CA VAL A 27 -11.55 -21.24 12.74
C VAL A 27 -11.54 -19.87 13.41
N VAL A 28 -11.01 -18.84 12.75
CA VAL A 28 -11.02 -17.48 13.27
C VAL A 28 -12.43 -16.91 13.32
N TYR A 29 -13.26 -17.12 12.30
CA TYR A 29 -14.68 -16.74 12.32
C TYR A 29 -15.42 -17.38 13.49
N GLU A 30 -15.29 -18.70 13.67
CA GLU A 30 -15.94 -19.46 14.74
C GLU A 30 -15.48 -18.98 16.13
N ARG A 31 -14.16 -18.74 16.29
CA ARG A 31 -13.59 -18.22 17.54
C ARG A 31 -14.05 -16.79 17.85
N ALA A 32 -14.09 -15.95 16.82
CA ALA A 32 -14.58 -14.58 16.95
C ALA A 32 -16.04 -14.56 17.39
N ALA A 33 -16.89 -15.37 16.75
CA ALA A 33 -18.30 -15.50 17.14
C ALA A 33 -18.44 -16.02 18.58
N GLN A 34 -17.69 -17.05 18.96
CA GLN A 34 -17.67 -17.58 20.31
C GLN A 34 -17.33 -16.49 21.34
N LEU A 35 -16.26 -15.74 21.11
CA LEU A 35 -15.83 -14.67 21.99
C LEU A 35 -16.90 -13.58 22.13
N MET A 36 -17.53 -13.17 21.03
CA MET A 36 -18.51 -12.09 21.02
C MET A 36 -19.81 -12.50 21.73
N PHE A 37 -20.29 -13.71 21.53
CA PHE A 37 -21.52 -14.17 22.17
C PHE A 37 -21.32 -14.64 23.62
N GLU A 38 -20.26 -15.38 23.92
CA GLU A 38 -20.05 -15.96 25.24
C GLU A 38 -19.37 -14.99 26.23
N ALA A 39 -18.31 -14.28 25.81
CA ALA A 39 -17.57 -13.37 26.69
C ALA A 39 -18.15 -11.95 26.69
N PHE A 40 -18.52 -11.41 25.52
CA PHE A 40 -19.05 -10.05 25.42
C PHE A 40 -20.56 -9.97 25.38
N ASN A 41 -21.25 -11.11 25.37
CA ASN A 41 -22.72 -11.20 25.42
C ASN A 41 -23.41 -10.31 24.37
N ALA A 42 -22.87 -10.26 23.15
CA ALA A 42 -23.43 -9.48 22.05
C ALA A 42 -24.84 -9.99 21.69
N PRO A 43 -25.85 -9.13 21.52
CA PRO A 43 -27.20 -9.55 21.12
C PRO A 43 -27.24 -9.95 19.61
N ALA A 44 -26.38 -9.33 18.80
CA ALA A 44 -26.22 -9.62 17.38
C ALA A 44 -24.77 -9.35 16.94
N LEU A 45 -24.29 -10.12 15.95
CA LEU A 45 -22.94 -10.04 15.42
C LEU A 45 -22.96 -10.10 13.89
N CYS A 46 -22.25 -9.17 13.28
CA CYS A 46 -21.85 -9.25 11.87
C CYS A 46 -20.33 -9.29 11.79
N ILE A 47 -19.77 -10.22 11.04
CA ILE A 47 -18.33 -10.32 10.79
C ILE A 47 -18.10 -10.02 9.29
N CYS A 48 -17.19 -9.11 9.01
CA CYS A 48 -16.90 -8.70 7.64
C CYS A 48 -15.39 -8.52 7.46
N GLU A 49 -14.90 -8.73 6.25
CA GLU A 49 -13.49 -8.54 5.93
C GLU A 49 -13.18 -7.07 5.60
N ILE A 50 -12.04 -6.56 6.09
CA ILE A 50 -11.63 -5.16 5.92
C ILE A 50 -11.57 -4.73 4.44
N PRO A 51 -11.09 -5.54 3.47
CA PRO A 51 -11.10 -5.16 2.07
C PRO A 51 -12.49 -4.86 1.53
N LEU A 52 -13.49 -5.67 1.86
CA LEU A 52 -14.88 -5.41 1.48
C LEU A 52 -15.39 -4.10 2.08
N LEU A 53 -15.11 -3.87 3.35
CA LEU A 53 -15.48 -2.63 4.02
C LEU A 53 -14.79 -1.41 3.38
N SER A 54 -13.54 -1.56 2.95
CA SER A 54 -12.81 -0.49 2.26
C SER A 54 -13.43 -0.15 0.89
N ALA A 55 -13.97 -1.16 0.18
CA ALA A 55 -14.73 -0.95 -1.06
C ALA A 55 -16.04 -0.18 -0.80
N TYR A 56 -16.75 -0.50 0.29
CA TYR A 56 -17.93 0.28 0.71
C TYR A 56 -17.57 1.73 1.05
N ALA A 57 -16.44 1.98 1.70
CA ALA A 57 -15.99 3.34 1.99
C ALA A 57 -15.68 4.14 0.73
N ALA A 58 -15.13 3.50 -0.30
CA ALA A 58 -14.87 4.12 -1.60
C ALA A 58 -16.13 4.22 -2.49
N GLY A 59 -17.25 3.58 -2.10
CA GLY A 59 -18.50 3.59 -2.85
C GLY A 59 -18.48 2.76 -4.14
N VAL A 60 -17.70 1.68 -4.16
CA VAL A 60 -17.55 0.80 -5.34
C VAL A 60 -17.90 -0.64 -5.04
N LEU A 61 -18.43 -1.35 -6.06
CA LEU A 61 -18.81 -2.77 -5.96
C LEU A 61 -17.64 -3.70 -6.31
N ASN A 62 -16.72 -3.20 -7.13
CA ASN A 62 -15.54 -3.93 -7.61
C ASN A 62 -14.30 -3.10 -7.31
N ALA A 63 -13.31 -3.71 -6.65
CA ALA A 63 -12.06 -3.06 -6.33
C ALA A 63 -10.93 -4.07 -6.14
N MET A 64 -9.71 -3.64 -6.40
CA MET A 64 -8.50 -4.27 -5.90
C MET A 64 -8.04 -3.50 -4.67
N VAL A 65 -8.05 -4.13 -3.51
CA VAL A 65 -7.69 -3.51 -2.22
C VAL A 65 -6.30 -3.98 -1.81
N LEU A 66 -5.37 -3.03 -1.72
CA LEU A 66 -4.03 -3.24 -1.18
C LEU A 66 -3.97 -2.71 0.26
N ASP A 67 -3.93 -3.61 1.22
CA ASP A 67 -3.77 -3.27 2.65
C ASP A 67 -2.31 -3.45 3.07
N ILE A 68 -1.69 -2.35 3.49
CA ILE A 68 -0.27 -2.32 3.90
C ILE A 68 -0.20 -2.30 5.43
N GLY A 69 -0.06 -3.49 5.99
CA GLY A 69 0.00 -3.71 7.43
C GLY A 69 1.37 -3.44 8.05
N ALA A 70 1.49 -3.77 9.33
CA ALA A 70 2.72 -3.59 10.08
C ALA A 70 3.81 -4.61 9.68
N GLU A 71 3.48 -5.89 9.64
CA GLU A 71 4.41 -6.99 9.37
C GLU A 71 4.15 -7.67 8.03
N GLU A 72 2.93 -7.63 7.55
CA GLU A 72 2.48 -8.23 6.29
C GLU A 72 1.54 -7.29 5.56
N SER A 73 1.45 -7.48 4.24
CA SER A 73 0.53 -6.75 3.38
C SER A 73 -0.26 -7.73 2.52
N SER A 74 -1.48 -7.37 2.17
CA SER A 74 -2.35 -8.20 1.34
C SER A 74 -2.96 -7.41 0.20
N ALA A 75 -3.03 -8.04 -0.97
CA ALA A 75 -3.87 -7.60 -2.07
C ALA A 75 -5.10 -8.51 -2.15
N THR A 76 -6.27 -7.93 -2.11
CA THR A 76 -7.55 -8.64 -2.08
C THR A 76 -8.47 -8.08 -3.15
N VAL A 77 -8.99 -8.94 -4.00
CA VAL A 77 -9.99 -8.55 -4.99
C VAL A 77 -11.38 -8.66 -4.38
N VAL A 78 -12.12 -7.58 -4.50
CA VAL A 78 -13.56 -7.51 -4.21
C VAL A 78 -14.29 -7.42 -5.54
N SER A 79 -15.28 -8.28 -5.77
CA SER A 79 -16.13 -8.27 -6.96
C SER A 79 -17.59 -8.52 -6.57
N ASP A 80 -18.48 -7.68 -7.08
CA ASP A 80 -19.91 -7.75 -6.80
C ASP A 80 -20.22 -7.75 -5.29
N CYS A 81 -19.53 -6.89 -4.53
CA CYS A 81 -19.61 -6.79 -3.07
C CYS A 81 -19.23 -8.08 -2.32
N ALA A 82 -18.38 -8.91 -2.89
CA ALA A 82 -17.85 -10.11 -2.23
C ALA A 82 -16.33 -10.21 -2.41
N VAL A 83 -15.65 -10.75 -1.41
CA VAL A 83 -14.22 -11.07 -1.53
C VAL A 83 -14.06 -12.27 -2.44
N VAL A 84 -13.22 -12.17 -3.45
CA VAL A 84 -12.86 -13.26 -4.36
C VAL A 84 -11.74 -14.08 -3.74
N PRO A 85 -11.97 -15.31 -3.24
CA PRO A 85 -10.96 -16.06 -2.50
C PRO A 85 -9.67 -16.35 -3.29
N THR A 86 -9.79 -16.54 -4.61
CA THR A 86 -8.64 -16.75 -5.50
C THR A 86 -7.84 -15.47 -5.76
N GLY A 87 -8.47 -14.30 -5.60
CA GLY A 87 -7.87 -12.98 -5.76
C GLY A 87 -7.26 -12.43 -4.47
N VAL A 88 -6.92 -13.29 -3.50
CA VAL A 88 -6.25 -12.88 -2.26
C VAL A 88 -4.80 -13.33 -2.30
N VAL A 89 -3.87 -12.39 -2.20
CA VAL A 89 -2.42 -12.65 -2.14
C VAL A 89 -1.81 -11.90 -0.97
N VAL A 90 -1.03 -12.58 -0.16
CA VAL A 90 -0.37 -12.02 1.03
C VAL A 90 1.14 -12.07 0.87
N THR A 91 1.82 -11.02 1.27
CA THR A 91 3.28 -10.95 1.38
C THR A 91 3.70 -10.64 2.81
N LYS A 92 4.78 -11.25 3.26
CA LYS A 92 5.42 -10.97 4.57
C LYS A 92 6.27 -9.70 4.48
N LEU A 93 5.67 -8.63 4.03
CA LEU A 93 6.29 -7.34 3.83
C LEU A 93 5.35 -6.25 4.34
N GLY A 94 5.81 -5.37 5.22
CA GLY A 94 5.01 -4.31 5.81
C GLY A 94 5.88 -3.19 6.37
N VAL A 95 5.28 -2.28 7.12
CA VAL A 95 5.92 -1.06 7.66
C VAL A 95 7.16 -1.36 8.50
N VAL A 96 7.18 -2.46 9.24
CA VAL A 96 8.34 -2.87 10.07
C VAL A 96 9.59 -3.08 9.22
N HIS A 97 9.43 -3.60 8.00
CA HIS A 97 10.52 -3.82 7.05
C HIS A 97 11.07 -2.49 6.53
N CYS A 98 10.18 -1.53 6.26
CA CYS A 98 10.56 -0.17 5.88
C CYS A 98 11.29 0.56 7.03
N THR A 99 10.81 0.38 8.26
CA THR A 99 11.45 0.95 9.45
C THR A 99 12.85 0.37 9.66
N PHE A 100 13.04 -0.93 9.39
CA PHE A 100 14.34 -1.57 9.46
C PHE A 100 15.31 -1.03 8.40
N TRP A 101 14.82 -0.85 7.16
CA TRP A 101 15.56 -0.19 6.10
C TRP A 101 15.95 1.24 6.46
N LEU A 102 15.02 2.03 7.01
CA LEU A 102 15.30 3.38 7.48
C LEU A 102 16.38 3.40 8.55
N ALA A 103 16.33 2.50 9.54
CA ALA A 103 17.35 2.39 10.56
C ALA A 103 18.74 2.12 9.96
N HIS A 104 18.82 1.28 8.93
CA HIS A 104 20.05 1.02 8.20
C HIS A 104 20.57 2.28 7.50
N LEU A 105 19.71 3.02 6.80
CA LEU A 105 20.09 4.28 6.15
C LEU A 105 20.58 5.32 7.17
N LEU A 106 19.93 5.44 8.33
CA LEU A 106 20.37 6.32 9.42
C LEU A 106 21.74 5.92 9.97
N ARG A 107 22.05 4.64 10.00
CA ARG A 107 23.38 4.12 10.40
C ARG A 107 24.48 4.45 9.38
N GLN A 108 24.15 4.63 8.13
CA GLN A 108 25.10 5.01 7.08
C GLN A 108 25.39 6.51 7.06
N ASP A 109 24.54 7.32 7.70
CA ASP A 109 24.71 8.76 7.78
C ASP A 109 25.63 9.13 8.95
N ALA A 110 26.84 9.65 8.63
CA ALA A 110 27.84 10.00 9.62
C ALA A 110 27.35 11.08 10.59
N ALA A 111 26.61 12.10 10.10
CA ALA A 111 26.09 13.18 10.93
C ALA A 111 25.03 12.67 11.93
N VAL A 112 24.17 11.75 11.48
CA VAL A 112 23.19 11.08 12.37
C VAL A 112 23.90 10.22 13.41
N CYS A 113 24.93 9.46 13.01
CA CYS A 113 25.71 8.63 13.94
C CYS A 113 26.43 9.45 15.00
N GLU A 114 27.00 10.59 14.62
CA GLU A 114 27.64 11.52 15.55
C GLU A 114 26.64 12.10 16.55
N ALA A 115 25.47 12.54 16.08
CA ALA A 115 24.40 13.04 16.94
C ALA A 115 23.80 11.98 17.88
N LEU A 116 23.76 10.71 17.46
CA LEU A 116 23.26 9.60 18.28
C LEU A 116 24.30 9.09 19.28
N SER A 117 25.60 9.23 19.03
CA SER A 117 26.68 8.67 19.85
C SER A 117 26.53 8.97 21.35
N PRO A 118 26.24 10.21 21.79
CA PRO A 118 26.12 10.51 23.22
C PRO A 118 24.91 9.85 23.90
N VAL A 119 23.84 9.54 23.16
CA VAL A 119 22.59 9.00 23.70
C VAL A 119 22.39 7.50 23.41
N ALA A 120 23.27 6.92 22.61
CA ALA A 120 23.22 5.52 22.24
C ALA A 120 23.84 4.58 23.28
N HIS A 121 24.62 5.08 24.24
CA HIS A 121 25.32 4.29 25.27
C HIS A 121 26.03 3.05 24.69
N GLY A 122 26.69 3.19 23.54
CA GLY A 122 27.40 2.10 22.84
C GLY A 122 26.52 1.20 21.98
N GLN A 123 25.20 1.39 21.92
CA GLN A 123 24.25 0.60 21.15
C GLN A 123 23.65 1.41 19.99
N LEU A 124 24.49 1.80 19.04
CA LEU A 124 24.08 2.63 17.90
C LEU A 124 22.96 2.01 17.05
N ASP A 125 22.97 0.68 16.87
CA ASP A 125 21.94 0.00 16.08
C ASP A 125 20.57 0.09 16.75
N ALA A 126 20.52 -0.11 18.06
CA ALA A 126 19.29 0.03 18.84
C ALA A 126 18.79 1.48 18.88
N ALA A 127 19.71 2.46 18.94
CA ALA A 127 19.37 3.88 18.89
C ALA A 127 18.84 4.28 17.50
N ALA A 128 19.48 3.82 16.42
CA ALA A 128 19.02 4.06 15.05
C ALA A 128 17.65 3.42 14.79
N TRP A 129 17.42 2.21 15.27
CA TRP A 129 16.13 1.55 15.23
C TRP A 129 15.04 2.34 15.95
N ALA A 130 15.29 2.78 17.18
CA ALA A 130 14.35 3.56 17.97
C ALA A 130 14.07 4.94 17.33
N LEU A 131 15.08 5.59 16.76
CA LEU A 131 14.91 6.83 16.00
C LEU A 131 14.06 6.61 14.75
N ALA A 132 14.30 5.54 14.00
CA ALA A 132 13.49 5.18 12.83
C ALA A 132 12.02 4.96 13.21
N GLN A 133 11.76 4.25 14.31
CA GLN A 133 10.41 4.06 14.82
C GLN A 133 9.73 5.40 15.19
N GLN A 134 10.47 6.30 15.82
CA GLN A 134 9.95 7.63 16.16
C GLN A 134 9.64 8.44 14.91
N LEU A 135 10.52 8.49 13.91
CA LEU A 135 10.30 9.20 12.65
C LEU A 135 9.04 8.70 11.91
N VAL A 136 8.80 7.39 11.93
CA VAL A 136 7.57 6.80 11.34
C VAL A 136 6.34 7.15 12.16
N ALA A 137 6.42 7.09 13.49
CA ALA A 137 5.29 7.40 14.38
C ALA A 137 4.88 8.88 14.31
N ASP A 138 5.87 9.78 14.21
CA ASP A 138 5.68 11.24 14.14
C ASP A 138 5.33 11.72 12.71
N GLY A 139 5.30 10.80 11.71
CA GLY A 139 4.95 11.13 10.33
C GLY A 139 6.01 11.95 9.59
N HIS A 140 7.28 11.86 10.00
CA HIS A 140 8.39 12.55 9.35
C HIS A 140 8.91 11.86 8.09
N VAL A 141 8.44 10.65 7.81
CA VAL A 141 8.75 9.91 6.58
C VAL A 141 7.85 10.36 5.42
N ARG A 142 8.40 10.42 4.22
CA ARG A 142 7.68 10.76 2.99
C ARG A 142 8.31 10.07 1.80
N VAL A 143 7.60 10.04 0.69
CA VAL A 143 8.12 9.65 -0.62
C VAL A 143 8.35 10.92 -1.42
N ASP A 144 9.48 11.03 -2.08
CA ASP A 144 9.81 12.19 -2.89
C ASP A 144 9.19 12.02 -4.29
N ALA A 145 8.17 12.83 -4.56
CA ALA A 145 7.48 12.81 -5.85
C ALA A 145 8.29 13.46 -6.99
N SER A 146 9.42 14.12 -6.68
CA SER A 146 10.23 14.80 -7.70
C SER A 146 10.90 13.84 -8.70
N ILE A 147 11.03 12.57 -8.33
CA ILE A 147 11.60 11.54 -9.21
C ILE A 147 10.66 11.26 -10.41
N HIS A 148 9.34 11.33 -10.20
CA HIS A 148 8.33 11.01 -11.22
C HIS A 148 7.88 12.23 -12.02
N ALA A 149 7.94 13.43 -11.45
CA ALA A 149 7.68 14.65 -12.19
C ALA A 149 8.69 14.89 -13.35
N ALA A 150 9.89 14.32 -13.22
CA ALA A 150 10.86 14.34 -14.31
C ALA A 150 10.50 13.38 -15.46
N ASP A 151 9.94 12.21 -15.13
CA ASP A 151 9.53 11.20 -16.14
C ASP A 151 8.24 11.66 -16.86
N GLU A 152 7.31 12.35 -16.18
CA GLU A 152 6.10 12.90 -16.80
C GLU A 152 6.40 14.10 -17.71
N VAL A 153 7.41 14.91 -17.39
CA VAL A 153 7.84 16.04 -18.22
C VAL A 153 8.51 15.53 -19.48
N ASP A 154 9.36 14.49 -19.39
CA ASP A 154 9.99 13.87 -20.56
C ASP A 154 8.95 13.18 -21.48
N ALA A 155 7.84 12.67 -20.93
CA ALA A 155 6.74 12.10 -21.74
C ALA A 155 5.86 13.17 -22.41
N ALA A 156 5.68 14.33 -21.78
CA ALA A 156 4.89 15.44 -22.33
C ALA A 156 5.66 16.27 -23.36
N GLU A 157 6.99 16.32 -23.30
CA GLU A 157 7.82 17.01 -24.27
C GLU A 157 7.99 16.23 -25.59
N ASP A 158 7.65 14.93 -25.61
CA ASP A 158 7.75 14.09 -26.83
C ASP A 158 6.52 14.22 -27.78
N GLU A 159 5.47 14.94 -27.38
CA GLU A 159 4.32 15.23 -28.25
C GLU A 159 4.58 16.30 -29.34
N GLY A 160 5.76 16.92 -29.37
CA GLY A 160 6.22 17.85 -30.39
C GLY A 160 7.23 17.23 -31.37
N THR A 161 7.07 15.96 -31.73
CA THR A 161 8.08 15.18 -32.44
C THR A 161 8.34 15.69 -33.86
N PHE A 162 9.59 16.08 -34.10
CA PHE A 162 10.18 16.19 -35.41
C PHE A 162 10.10 14.81 -36.09
N ASP A 163 9.31 14.71 -37.17
CA ASP A 163 9.09 13.46 -37.87
C ASP A 163 10.35 13.10 -38.65
N VAL A 164 11.20 12.28 -38.03
CA VAL A 164 12.47 11.79 -38.58
C VAL A 164 12.23 11.01 -39.87
N ALA A 165 11.10 10.27 -39.94
CA ALA A 165 10.79 9.46 -41.13
C ALA A 165 10.42 10.35 -42.34
N ALA A 166 9.60 11.40 -42.10
CA ALA A 166 9.27 12.38 -43.13
C ALA A 166 10.50 13.17 -43.59
N ALA A 167 11.37 13.59 -42.66
CA ALA A 167 12.57 14.33 -42.96
C ALA A 167 13.60 13.50 -43.78
N LEU A 168 13.71 12.20 -43.54
CA LEU A 168 14.57 11.27 -44.30
C LEU A 168 14.00 11.03 -45.70
N VAL A 169 12.68 10.91 -45.85
CA VAL A 169 12.03 10.74 -47.17
C VAL A 169 12.17 12.00 -48.02
N GLU A 170 12.21 13.18 -47.42
CA GLU A 170 12.41 14.47 -48.10
C GLU A 170 13.89 14.81 -48.33
N GLY A 171 14.82 13.94 -47.99
CA GLY A 171 16.25 14.14 -48.24
C GLY A 171 16.94 15.18 -47.34
N ARG A 172 16.33 15.51 -46.17
CA ARG A 172 16.84 16.48 -45.18
C ARG A 172 17.69 15.82 -44.09
N GLU A 173 18.62 14.96 -44.50
CA GLU A 173 19.50 14.21 -43.59
C GLU A 173 20.32 15.11 -42.64
N ARG A 174 20.67 16.32 -43.08
CA ARG A 174 21.42 17.29 -42.28
C ARG A 174 20.60 17.83 -41.13
N ASP A 175 19.30 17.95 -41.30
CA ASP A 175 18.38 18.45 -40.25
C ASP A 175 18.17 17.39 -39.16
N VAL A 176 18.15 16.11 -39.54
CA VAL A 176 18.08 14.97 -38.62
C VAL A 176 19.33 14.89 -37.74
N VAL A 177 20.54 15.06 -38.35
CA VAL A 177 21.80 15.05 -37.59
C VAL A 177 21.92 16.24 -36.67
N ALA A 178 21.52 17.43 -37.12
CA ALA A 178 21.54 18.64 -36.31
C ALA A 178 20.58 18.54 -35.11
N GLU A 179 19.40 17.94 -35.31
CA GLU A 179 18.44 17.71 -34.23
C GLU A 179 18.90 16.65 -33.22
N GLN A 180 19.58 15.57 -33.70
CA GLN A 180 20.20 14.59 -32.79
C GLN A 180 21.34 15.19 -31.97
N GLU A 181 22.16 16.06 -32.54
CA GLU A 181 23.21 16.76 -31.80
C GLU A 181 22.62 17.74 -30.79
N ARG A 182 21.54 18.43 -31.16
CA ARG A 182 20.82 19.34 -30.27
C ARG A 182 20.18 18.60 -29.10
N ARG A 183 19.53 17.44 -29.34
CA ARG A 183 19.02 16.54 -28.27
C ARG A 183 20.16 16.08 -27.37
N LYS A 184 21.28 15.58 -27.89
CA LYS A 184 22.44 15.20 -27.07
C LYS A 184 22.99 16.34 -26.21
N GLN A 185 23.00 17.56 -26.71
CA GLN A 185 23.45 18.73 -25.95
C GLN A 185 22.42 19.13 -24.88
N GLN A 186 21.12 19.03 -25.16
CA GLN A 186 20.06 19.27 -24.20
C GLN A 186 20.07 18.21 -23.09
N ASP A 187 20.22 16.92 -23.43
CA ASP A 187 20.34 15.83 -22.47
C ASP A 187 21.57 15.97 -21.57
N ALA A 188 22.69 16.38 -22.12
CA ALA A 188 23.91 16.66 -21.35
C ALA A 188 23.76 17.88 -20.42
N ALA A 189 23.09 18.94 -20.90
CA ALA A 189 22.81 20.13 -20.10
C ALA A 189 21.76 19.83 -19.00
N ALA A 190 20.74 19.05 -19.33
CA ALA A 190 19.73 18.58 -18.35
C ALA A 190 20.36 17.66 -17.30
N ALA A 191 21.26 16.77 -17.68
CA ALA A 191 22.02 15.92 -16.75
C ALA A 191 22.93 16.74 -15.82
N GLN A 192 23.57 17.80 -16.34
CA GLN A 192 24.35 18.73 -15.53
C GLN A 192 23.47 19.59 -14.61
N ALA A 193 22.34 20.07 -15.08
CA ALA A 193 21.36 20.79 -14.27
C ALA A 193 20.75 19.91 -13.18
N ARG A 194 20.47 18.64 -13.49
CA ARG A 194 20.01 17.62 -12.52
C ARG A 194 21.06 17.35 -11.44
N SER A 195 22.33 17.23 -11.79
CA SER A 195 23.42 17.06 -10.82
C SER A 195 23.66 18.30 -9.95
N ALA A 196 23.54 19.50 -10.51
CA ALA A 196 23.67 20.76 -9.76
C ALA A 196 22.44 21.05 -8.90
N GLY A 197 21.22 20.79 -9.40
CA GLY A 197 19.96 20.92 -8.65
C GLY A 197 19.85 19.89 -7.53
N ALA A 198 20.30 18.67 -7.75
CA ALA A 198 20.35 17.62 -6.73
C ALA A 198 21.29 17.99 -5.56
N ALA A 199 22.40 18.69 -5.84
CA ALA A 199 23.35 19.13 -4.80
C ALA A 199 22.81 20.28 -3.94
N GLN A 200 21.97 21.17 -4.50
CA GLN A 200 21.41 22.31 -3.77
C GLN A 200 20.10 21.98 -3.02
N SER A 201 19.28 21.02 -3.51
CA SER A 201 18.05 20.57 -2.84
C SER A 201 18.30 19.68 -1.63
N HIS A 202 19.53 19.23 -1.40
CA HIS A 202 19.89 18.30 -0.33
C HIS A 202 19.79 18.89 1.09
N ASP A 203 19.88 20.18 1.25
CA ASP A 203 19.92 20.84 2.56
C ASP A 203 18.55 21.37 3.02
N ASP A 204 17.68 21.74 2.08
CA ASP A 204 16.36 22.31 2.38
C ASP A 204 15.32 21.26 2.88
N ASP A 205 15.57 19.98 2.67
CA ASP A 205 14.62 18.91 3.00
C ASP A 205 14.91 18.16 4.31
N ALA A 206 15.90 18.57 5.07
CA ALA A 206 16.25 17.94 6.33
C ALA A 206 15.26 18.35 7.44
N VAL A 207 14.85 17.37 8.23
CA VAL A 207 14.02 17.57 9.43
C VAL A 207 14.88 17.37 10.66
N THR A 208 14.76 18.30 11.61
CA THR A 208 15.40 18.19 12.91
C THR A 208 14.43 17.62 13.93
N VAL A 209 14.78 16.48 14.52
CA VAL A 209 13.95 15.76 15.50
C VAL A 209 14.70 15.67 16.82
N THR A 210 13.99 15.86 17.93
CA THR A 210 14.55 15.65 19.27
C THR A 210 14.42 14.17 19.64
N PHE A 211 15.55 13.49 19.80
CA PHE A 211 15.60 12.09 20.20
C PHE A 211 16.40 11.95 21.50
N ARG A 212 15.75 11.46 22.55
CA ARG A 212 16.36 11.28 23.90
C ARG A 212 17.13 12.51 24.40
N GLY A 213 16.66 13.72 24.07
CA GLY A 213 17.29 14.98 24.46
C GLY A 213 18.39 15.48 23.51
N ALA A 214 18.80 14.70 22.51
CA ALA A 214 19.70 15.14 21.44
C ALA A 214 18.90 15.65 20.23
N SER A 215 19.42 16.69 19.57
CA SER A 215 18.86 17.20 18.31
C SER A 215 19.51 16.46 17.15
N VAL A 216 18.72 15.68 16.41
CA VAL A 216 19.18 14.88 15.27
C VAL A 216 18.58 15.43 13.99
N ARG A 217 19.45 15.81 13.04
CA ARG A 217 19.04 16.27 11.71
C ARG A 217 19.00 15.07 10.77
N VAL A 218 17.83 14.78 10.21
CA VAL A 218 17.62 13.66 9.28
C VAL A 218 17.31 14.21 7.90
N GLY A 219 18.15 13.88 6.95
CA GLY A 219 18.03 14.30 5.55
C GLY A 219 17.30 13.28 4.68
N ARG A 220 17.91 12.95 3.56
CA ARG A 220 17.35 12.12 2.48
C ARG A 220 16.97 10.69 2.90
N ALA A 221 17.52 10.16 3.99
CA ALA A 221 17.16 8.82 4.48
C ALA A 221 15.64 8.64 4.65
N ARG A 222 14.93 9.69 5.09
CA ARG A 222 13.48 9.66 5.34
C ARG A 222 12.62 9.54 4.08
N THR A 223 13.12 9.92 2.90
CA THR A 223 12.39 9.82 1.63
C THR A 223 12.53 8.44 0.98
N ARG A 224 13.51 7.66 1.40
CA ARG A 224 13.81 6.31 0.92
C ARG A 224 13.17 5.19 1.76
N PHE A 225 12.36 5.56 2.74
CA PHE A 225 11.70 4.65 3.67
C PHE A 225 10.91 3.51 2.99
N HIS A 226 10.25 3.80 1.88
CA HIS A 226 9.35 2.88 1.16
C HIS A 226 10.04 1.86 0.26
N GLU A 227 11.33 2.03 -0.06
CA GLU A 227 12.05 1.22 -1.05
C GLU A 227 11.88 -0.31 -0.87
N PRO A 228 11.86 -0.89 0.35
CA PRO A 228 11.66 -2.32 0.52
C PRO A 228 10.30 -2.83 0.01
N LEU A 229 9.26 -1.97 0.00
CA LEU A 229 7.93 -2.36 -0.51
C LEU A 229 7.97 -2.63 -2.01
N LEU A 230 8.86 -1.96 -2.73
CA LEU A 230 9.08 -2.12 -4.16
C LEU A 230 10.20 -3.12 -4.47
N ARG A 231 11.26 -3.14 -3.63
CA ARG A 231 12.47 -3.94 -3.82
C ARG A 231 12.85 -4.71 -2.55
N PRO A 232 12.15 -5.81 -2.24
CA PRO A 232 12.38 -6.59 -1.01
C PRO A 232 13.80 -7.14 -0.87
N ALA A 233 14.53 -7.33 -1.97
CA ALA A 233 15.91 -7.81 -1.98
C ALA A 233 16.89 -6.90 -1.20
N LEU A 234 16.54 -5.62 -0.98
CA LEU A 234 17.33 -4.71 -0.16
C LEU A 234 17.47 -5.20 1.27
N LEU A 235 16.45 -5.85 1.81
CA LEU A 235 16.44 -6.35 3.19
C LEU A 235 17.46 -7.45 3.45
N GLU A 236 17.83 -8.23 2.44
CA GLU A 236 18.83 -9.30 2.58
C GLU A 236 20.22 -8.75 2.88
N ARG A 237 20.57 -7.63 2.26
CA ARG A 237 21.86 -6.96 2.49
C ARG A 237 21.93 -6.38 3.90
N VAL A 238 20.83 -5.73 4.32
CA VAL A 238 20.75 -5.09 5.65
C VAL A 238 20.79 -6.12 6.79
N ALA A 239 20.17 -7.29 6.59
CA ALA A 239 20.14 -8.35 7.59
C ALA A 239 21.53 -8.95 7.93
N LEU A 240 22.54 -8.68 7.08
CA LEU A 240 23.93 -9.06 7.35
C LEU A 240 24.65 -8.04 8.25
N ASP A 241 24.20 -6.79 8.24
CA ASP A 241 24.90 -5.65 8.84
C ASP A 241 24.33 -5.21 10.18
N MET A 242 23.07 -5.56 10.47
CA MET A 242 22.35 -5.08 11.66
C MET A 242 21.58 -6.21 12.36
N PRO A 243 21.38 -6.11 13.69
CA PRO A 243 20.47 -6.99 14.43
C PRO A 243 19.06 -6.92 13.85
N THR A 244 18.56 -8.05 13.36
CA THR A 244 17.33 -8.11 12.56
C THR A 244 16.10 -8.31 13.45
N PRO A 245 15.06 -7.46 13.37
CA PRO A 245 13.81 -7.67 14.08
C PRO A 245 13.16 -9.02 13.72
N ARG A 246 12.42 -9.60 14.67
CA ARG A 246 11.84 -10.94 14.51
C ARG A 246 10.98 -11.07 13.24
N ALA A 247 10.13 -10.07 12.93
CA ALA A 247 9.28 -10.09 11.75
C ALA A 247 10.09 -10.12 10.45
N VAL A 248 11.17 -9.32 10.37
CA VAL A 248 12.07 -9.29 9.22
C VAL A 248 12.83 -10.61 9.10
N SER A 249 13.33 -11.16 10.21
CA SER A 249 14.02 -12.46 10.23
C SER A 249 13.10 -13.58 9.75
N GLN A 250 11.84 -13.60 10.20
CA GLN A 250 10.86 -14.59 9.78
C GLN A 250 10.55 -14.49 8.28
N ALA A 251 10.39 -13.27 7.77
CA ALA A 251 10.14 -13.03 6.36
C ALA A 251 11.32 -13.52 5.47
N LEU A 252 12.55 -13.24 5.87
CA LEU A 252 13.75 -13.68 5.14
C LEU A 252 13.98 -15.21 5.23
N GLN A 253 13.68 -15.82 6.39
CA GLN A 253 13.80 -17.27 6.57
C GLN A 253 12.76 -18.05 5.76
N ALA A 254 11.52 -17.58 5.73
CA ALA A 254 10.44 -18.20 4.98
C ALA A 254 10.76 -18.27 3.48
N ARG A 255 11.51 -17.30 2.93
CA ARG A 255 12.00 -17.31 1.55
C ARG A 255 12.91 -18.51 1.24
N ARG A 256 13.63 -19.01 2.23
CA ARG A 256 14.59 -20.12 2.03
C ARG A 256 13.94 -21.49 1.99
N ILE A 257 12.72 -21.64 2.50
CA ILE A 257 12.11 -22.96 2.77
C ILE A 257 11.08 -23.37 1.69
N GLY A 258 10.51 -22.48 0.90
CA GLY A 258 9.29 -22.77 0.16
C GLY A 258 9.28 -22.55 -1.36
N GLY A 259 10.38 -22.24 -2.00
CA GLY A 259 10.40 -22.05 -3.49
C GLY A 259 9.65 -20.82 -4.01
N THR A 260 8.63 -20.34 -3.31
CA THR A 260 7.95 -19.06 -3.60
C THR A 260 8.49 -18.01 -2.65
N PRO A 261 8.99 -16.85 -3.13
CA PRO A 261 9.51 -15.84 -2.23
C PRO A 261 8.40 -15.28 -1.34
N PRO A 262 8.50 -15.40 0.01
CA PRO A 262 7.48 -14.88 0.92
C PRO A 262 7.47 -13.35 0.99
N CYS A 263 8.56 -12.71 0.57
CA CYS A 263 8.68 -11.27 0.38
C CYS A 263 8.59 -10.95 -1.11
N VAL A 264 7.37 -10.82 -1.59
CA VAL A 264 7.07 -10.33 -2.94
C VAL A 264 6.84 -8.83 -2.85
N SER A 265 7.30 -8.06 -3.84
CA SER A 265 7.04 -6.61 -3.90
C SER A 265 5.54 -6.31 -3.99
N LEU A 266 5.10 -5.17 -3.46
CA LEU A 266 3.67 -4.84 -3.46
C LEU A 266 3.06 -4.77 -4.87
N PRO A 267 3.73 -4.18 -5.89
CA PRO A 267 3.20 -4.20 -7.25
C PRO A 267 3.00 -5.62 -7.79
N GLU A 268 3.92 -6.53 -7.51
CA GLU A 268 3.82 -7.93 -7.93
C GLU A 268 2.69 -8.67 -7.20
N VAL A 269 2.46 -8.39 -5.91
CA VAL A 269 1.33 -8.94 -5.13
C VAL A 269 0.00 -8.53 -5.74
N VAL A 270 -0.14 -7.26 -6.14
CA VAL A 270 -1.33 -6.75 -6.83
C VAL A 270 -1.52 -7.46 -8.17
N ARG A 271 -0.46 -7.55 -8.98
CA ARG A 271 -0.50 -8.24 -10.27
C ARG A 271 -0.95 -9.69 -10.12
N LEU A 272 -0.42 -10.41 -9.14
CA LEU A 272 -0.79 -11.80 -8.87
C LEU A 272 -2.26 -11.91 -8.44
N ALA A 273 -2.73 -11.04 -7.54
CA ALA A 273 -4.11 -11.04 -7.08
C ALA A 273 -5.10 -10.82 -8.24
N VAL A 274 -4.85 -9.83 -9.09
CA VAL A 274 -5.70 -9.54 -10.25
C VAL A 274 -5.64 -10.68 -11.27
N ASN A 275 -4.45 -11.25 -11.54
CA ASN A 275 -4.30 -12.33 -12.52
C ASN A 275 -4.97 -13.63 -12.09
N ASN A 276 -5.20 -13.85 -10.80
CA ASN A 276 -5.92 -15.02 -10.29
C ASN A 276 -7.45 -14.91 -10.45
N VAL A 277 -7.97 -13.76 -10.89
CA VAL A 277 -9.42 -13.56 -11.09
C VAL A 277 -9.85 -14.16 -12.42
N VAL A 278 -10.95 -14.89 -12.40
CA VAL A 278 -11.62 -15.51 -13.55
C VAL A 278 -13.09 -15.05 -13.55
N PRO A 279 -13.66 -14.66 -14.69
CA PRO A 279 -13.08 -14.54 -16.03
C PRO A 279 -12.21 -13.30 -16.24
N MET A 280 -11.45 -13.27 -17.34
CA MET A 280 -10.44 -12.23 -17.59
C MET A 280 -11.02 -10.82 -17.75
N GLU A 281 -12.25 -10.71 -18.23
CA GLU A 281 -12.97 -9.45 -18.43
C GLU A 281 -13.14 -8.65 -17.11
N ARG A 282 -13.15 -9.35 -15.98
CA ARG A 282 -13.24 -8.72 -14.66
C ARG A 282 -11.94 -8.07 -14.19
N ARG A 283 -10.80 -8.35 -14.86
CA ARG A 283 -9.48 -7.85 -14.44
C ARG A 283 -9.27 -6.38 -14.77
N VAL A 284 -9.73 -5.93 -15.95
CA VAL A 284 -9.51 -4.55 -16.40
C VAL A 284 -10.09 -3.51 -15.43
N PRO A 285 -11.35 -3.60 -14.99
CA PRO A 285 -11.91 -2.64 -14.04
C PRO A 285 -11.19 -2.60 -12.69
N LEU A 286 -10.50 -3.69 -12.31
CA LEU A 286 -9.78 -3.75 -11.03
C LEU A 286 -8.53 -2.86 -11.01
N TRP A 287 -7.86 -2.69 -12.15
CA TRP A 287 -6.73 -1.76 -12.27
C TRP A 287 -7.17 -0.29 -12.17
N GLU A 288 -8.38 0.03 -12.60
CA GLU A 288 -8.97 1.36 -12.50
C GLU A 288 -9.64 1.63 -11.15
N SER A 289 -9.73 0.61 -10.29
CA SER A 289 -10.38 0.67 -8.98
C SER A 289 -9.47 0.15 -7.87
N VAL A 290 -8.24 0.67 -7.80
CA VAL A 290 -7.26 0.29 -6.78
C VAL A 290 -7.50 1.09 -5.51
N ILE A 291 -7.70 0.44 -4.38
CA ILE A 291 -7.81 1.05 -3.05
C ILE A 291 -6.55 0.71 -2.27
N ILE A 292 -5.78 1.72 -1.89
CA ILE A 292 -4.58 1.55 -1.05
C ILE A 292 -4.96 1.96 0.37
N THR A 293 -4.88 1.04 1.31
CA THR A 293 -5.26 1.23 2.71
C THR A 293 -4.18 0.73 3.66
N GLY A 294 -4.44 0.81 4.94
CA GLY A 294 -3.49 0.44 5.98
C GLY A 294 -2.65 1.63 6.47
N ARG A 295 -1.97 1.41 7.59
CA ARG A 295 -1.27 2.49 8.30
C ARG A 295 -0.16 3.16 7.50
N ALA A 296 0.45 2.45 6.56
CA ALA A 296 1.49 2.98 5.69
C ALA A 296 1.00 4.14 4.80
N THR A 297 -0.30 4.21 4.51
CA THR A 297 -0.89 5.26 3.66
C THR A 297 -0.82 6.66 4.26
N GLN A 298 -0.51 6.79 5.54
CA GLN A 298 -0.21 8.08 6.18
C GLN A 298 1.11 8.68 5.67
N THR A 299 2.00 7.86 5.05
CA THR A 299 3.23 8.34 4.42
C THR A 299 2.89 9.11 3.15
N ARG A 300 3.20 10.42 3.16
CA ARG A 300 2.95 11.30 2.00
C ARG A 300 3.68 10.79 0.77
N GLY A 301 3.01 10.78 -0.38
CA GLY A 301 3.55 10.37 -1.67
C GLY A 301 3.55 8.84 -1.91
N LEU A 302 3.36 7.99 -0.87
CA LEU A 302 3.43 6.54 -1.04
C LEU A 302 2.38 6.00 -2.02
N ALA A 303 1.16 6.51 -1.97
CA ALA A 303 0.10 6.04 -2.87
C ALA A 303 0.41 6.37 -4.34
N ALA A 304 0.95 7.56 -4.61
CA ALA A 304 1.37 7.96 -5.96
C ALA A 304 2.52 7.08 -6.47
N GLU A 305 3.53 6.83 -5.64
CA GLU A 305 4.64 5.93 -5.94
C GLU A 305 4.19 4.51 -6.28
N LEU A 306 3.24 3.98 -5.51
CA LEU A 306 2.68 2.65 -5.78
C LEU A 306 1.87 2.61 -7.07
N VAL A 307 1.09 3.65 -7.38
CA VAL A 307 0.36 3.76 -8.66
C VAL A 307 1.36 3.81 -9.82
N HIS A 308 2.41 4.61 -9.70
CA HIS A 308 3.48 4.66 -10.71
C HIS A 308 4.13 3.28 -10.91
N ALA A 309 4.52 2.61 -9.83
CA ALA A 309 5.09 1.26 -9.90
C ALA A 309 4.12 0.21 -10.50
N LEU A 310 2.81 0.35 -10.26
CA LEU A 310 1.77 -0.50 -10.85
C LEU A 310 1.57 -0.22 -12.33
N SER A 311 1.79 1.01 -12.79
CA SER A 311 1.65 1.39 -14.20
C SER A 311 2.61 0.62 -15.12
N ALA A 312 3.70 0.08 -14.58
CA ALA A 312 4.60 -0.81 -15.32
C ALA A 312 3.94 -2.15 -15.77
N TYR A 313 2.81 -2.52 -15.17
CA TYR A 313 2.08 -3.76 -15.52
C TYR A 313 0.90 -3.51 -16.48
N VAL A 314 0.64 -2.27 -16.83
CA VAL A 314 -0.39 -1.89 -17.81
C VAL A 314 0.30 -1.36 -19.06
N THR A 315 -0.31 -1.56 -20.22
CA THR A 315 0.26 -1.12 -21.48
C THR A 315 0.04 0.38 -21.65
N ASN A 316 1.11 1.12 -21.87
CA ASN A 316 1.02 2.52 -22.24
C ASN A 316 0.69 2.64 -23.73
N ASP A 317 -0.40 3.33 -24.06
CA ASP A 317 -0.87 3.56 -25.45
C ASP A 317 0.24 4.12 -26.38
N ALA A 318 1.20 4.89 -25.82
CA ALA A 318 2.27 5.51 -26.58
C ALA A 318 3.27 4.51 -27.21
N THR A 319 3.49 3.36 -26.58
CA THR A 319 4.45 2.35 -27.09
C THR A 319 3.80 1.38 -28.06
N GLU A 320 2.51 1.13 -27.97
CA GLU A 320 1.78 0.21 -28.86
C GLU A 320 1.15 0.90 -30.09
N ALA A 321 0.77 2.17 -30.00
CA ALA A 321 0.27 2.92 -31.13
C ALA A 321 1.27 2.95 -32.31
N ALA A 322 2.57 2.78 -32.02
CA ALA A 322 3.62 2.70 -33.03
C ALA A 322 3.78 1.30 -33.68
N GLN A 323 3.18 0.23 -33.12
CA GLN A 323 3.50 -1.15 -33.53
C GLN A 323 2.30 -1.99 -33.99
N VAL A 324 1.05 -1.63 -33.74
CA VAL A 324 -0.11 -2.48 -34.08
C VAL A 324 -1.17 -1.71 -34.87
N VAL A 325 -1.27 -2.06 -36.14
CA VAL A 325 -2.42 -1.74 -37.01
C VAL A 325 -3.56 -2.68 -36.60
N GLY A 326 -4.33 -2.33 -35.57
CA GLY A 326 -5.48 -3.11 -35.09
C GLY A 326 -6.29 -2.37 -34.02
N GLU A 327 -7.54 -2.79 -33.85
CA GLU A 327 -8.37 -2.26 -32.76
C GLU A 327 -7.75 -2.65 -31.41
N PRO A 328 -7.71 -1.71 -30.43
CA PRO A 328 -7.13 -1.97 -29.11
C PRO A 328 -7.88 -3.10 -28.40
N ASN A 329 -7.15 -4.04 -27.80
CA ASN A 329 -7.74 -5.17 -27.08
C ASN A 329 -8.51 -4.66 -25.84
N PRO A 330 -9.84 -4.84 -25.76
CA PRO A 330 -10.64 -4.38 -24.63
C PRO A 330 -10.35 -5.11 -23.31
N LEU A 331 -9.62 -6.25 -23.37
CA LEU A 331 -9.22 -7.02 -22.19
C LEU A 331 -7.87 -6.58 -21.60
N GLN A 332 -7.23 -5.59 -22.21
CA GLN A 332 -5.93 -5.11 -21.78
C GLN A 332 -6.10 -3.83 -20.94
N PRO A 333 -5.63 -3.83 -19.67
CA PRO A 333 -5.69 -2.63 -18.85
C PRO A 333 -4.74 -1.56 -19.40
N ARG A 334 -5.18 -0.30 -19.40
CA ARG A 334 -4.42 0.84 -19.93
C ARG A 334 -3.99 1.81 -18.87
N THR A 335 -4.77 1.92 -17.81
CA THR A 335 -4.56 2.88 -16.74
C THR A 335 -4.66 2.22 -15.37
N VAL A 336 -3.89 2.73 -14.42
CA VAL A 336 -4.02 2.39 -12.99
C VAL A 336 -4.58 3.61 -12.28
N ARG A 337 -5.68 3.42 -11.56
CA ARG A 337 -6.30 4.51 -10.80
C ARG A 337 -6.47 4.14 -9.33
N ALA A 338 -5.87 4.93 -8.45
CA ALA A 338 -6.12 4.82 -7.02
C ALA A 338 -7.41 5.55 -6.64
N LEU A 339 -8.33 4.84 -6.00
CA LEU A 339 -9.55 5.41 -5.45
C LEU A 339 -9.29 5.96 -4.05
N LYS A 340 -10.02 7.03 -3.72
CA LYS A 340 -10.02 7.65 -2.41
C LYS A 340 -11.43 7.63 -1.82
N VAL A 341 -11.51 7.84 -0.52
CA VAL A 341 -12.79 8.09 0.14
C VAL A 341 -13.43 9.34 -0.45
N PRO A 342 -14.73 9.31 -0.78
CA PRO A 342 -15.43 10.45 -1.36
C PRO A 342 -15.40 11.70 -0.48
N ASP A 343 -15.33 12.87 -1.11
CA ASP A 343 -15.12 14.18 -0.44
C ASP A 343 -16.20 14.55 0.57
N TYR A 344 -17.41 14.03 0.43
CA TYR A 344 -18.49 14.27 1.39
C TYR A 344 -18.25 13.65 2.77
N PHE A 345 -17.33 12.69 2.89
CA PHE A 345 -16.82 12.22 4.19
C PHE A 345 -15.62 13.06 4.65
N ALA A 346 -15.82 14.34 4.89
CA ALA A 346 -14.75 15.30 5.16
C ALA A 346 -13.73 14.87 6.23
N ALA A 347 -14.18 14.18 7.30
CA ALA A 347 -13.31 13.68 8.37
C ALA A 347 -12.39 12.53 7.94
N PHE A 348 -12.67 11.89 6.81
CA PHE A 348 -11.95 10.72 6.30
C PHE A 348 -11.23 10.96 4.98
N LYS A 349 -11.36 12.16 4.39
CA LYS A 349 -10.88 12.50 3.04
C LYS A 349 -9.42 12.09 2.77
N GLU A 350 -8.53 12.31 3.76
CA GLU A 350 -7.10 12.00 3.65
C GLU A 350 -6.69 10.81 4.53
N ARG A 351 -7.66 10.10 5.09
CA ARG A 351 -7.45 9.03 6.07
C ARG A 351 -7.81 7.67 5.48
N MET A 352 -7.08 7.30 4.41
CA MET A 352 -7.24 5.98 3.78
C MET A 352 -6.92 4.81 4.73
N ASP A 353 -6.12 5.06 5.76
CA ASP A 353 -5.90 4.13 6.86
C ASP A 353 -7.18 3.78 7.65
N LEU A 354 -8.19 4.64 7.61
CA LEU A 354 -9.49 4.45 8.25
C LEU A 354 -10.60 4.02 7.27
N ALA A 355 -10.28 3.72 6.00
CA ALA A 355 -11.28 3.31 5.02
C ALA A 355 -12.10 2.10 5.51
N GLY A 356 -11.44 1.07 6.04
CA GLY A 356 -12.12 -0.08 6.63
C GLY A 356 -13.07 0.27 7.78
N TYR A 357 -12.70 1.24 8.64
CA TYR A 357 -13.56 1.71 9.71
C TYR A 357 -14.79 2.48 9.19
N LEU A 358 -14.58 3.40 8.23
CA LEU A 358 -15.68 4.13 7.61
C LEU A 358 -16.64 3.16 6.91
N GLY A 359 -16.12 2.21 6.12
CA GLY A 359 -16.94 1.19 5.48
C GLY A 359 -17.70 0.32 6.48
N ALA A 360 -17.08 -0.03 7.62
CA ALA A 360 -17.77 -0.74 8.68
C ALA A 360 -18.93 0.06 9.26
N THR A 361 -18.79 1.38 9.43
CA THR A 361 -19.90 2.23 9.90
C THR A 361 -21.04 2.33 8.89
N ILE A 362 -20.74 2.40 7.59
CA ILE A 362 -21.73 2.40 6.52
C ILE A 362 -22.44 1.04 6.47
N TYR A 363 -21.67 -0.04 6.41
CA TYR A 363 -22.19 -1.39 6.30
C TYR A 363 -23.00 -1.81 7.53
N ALA A 364 -22.58 -1.43 8.74
CA ALA A 364 -23.33 -1.68 9.96
C ALA A 364 -24.73 -1.03 9.93
N LYS A 365 -24.85 0.19 9.40
CA LYS A 365 -26.15 0.84 9.24
C LYS A 365 -27.06 0.08 8.25
N LEU A 366 -26.50 -0.45 7.19
CA LEU A 366 -27.24 -1.24 6.21
C LEU A 366 -27.69 -2.58 6.82
N VAL A 367 -26.76 -3.30 7.42
CA VAL A 367 -26.97 -4.66 7.96
C VAL A 367 -27.92 -4.65 9.14
N PHE A 368 -27.70 -3.79 10.13
CA PHE A 368 -28.51 -3.73 11.34
C PHE A 368 -29.80 -2.89 11.19
N GLY A 369 -29.89 -2.12 10.09
CA GLY A 369 -31.14 -1.45 9.69
C GLY A 369 -32.10 -2.38 8.94
N ASP A 370 -31.62 -3.50 8.41
CA ASP A 370 -32.46 -4.49 7.74
C ASP A 370 -33.21 -5.35 8.79
N LEU A 371 -34.50 -5.14 8.86
CA LEU A 371 -35.39 -5.89 9.76
C LEU A 371 -35.52 -7.38 9.42
N SER A 372 -35.04 -7.81 8.24
CA SER A 372 -35.08 -9.24 7.86
C SER A 372 -34.13 -10.11 8.69
N GLY A 373 -33.07 -9.48 9.26
CA GLY A 373 -32.06 -10.17 10.08
C GLY A 373 -31.22 -11.21 9.33
N ARG A 374 -31.16 -11.13 7.98
CA ARG A 374 -30.46 -12.14 7.17
C ARG A 374 -28.94 -11.95 7.15
N ASN A 375 -28.47 -10.73 7.36
CA ASN A 375 -27.07 -10.34 7.19
C ASN A 375 -26.27 -10.27 8.50
N TYR A 376 -26.83 -10.72 9.62
CA TYR A 376 -26.17 -10.77 10.92
C TYR A 376 -26.64 -11.98 11.72
N ILE A 377 -25.82 -12.44 12.63
CA ILE A 377 -26.10 -13.58 13.51
C ILE A 377 -26.73 -13.05 14.78
N THR A 378 -27.90 -13.55 15.12
CA THR A 378 -28.54 -13.26 16.41
C THR A 378 -28.03 -14.20 17.51
N LYS A 379 -28.12 -13.79 18.76
CA LYS A 379 -27.78 -14.64 19.90
C LYS A 379 -28.58 -15.94 19.93
N LYS A 380 -29.83 -15.92 19.47
CA LYS A 380 -30.67 -17.11 19.35
C LYS A 380 -30.08 -18.10 18.34
N GLN A 381 -29.77 -17.64 17.12
CA GLN A 381 -29.15 -18.50 16.08
C GLN A 381 -27.82 -19.09 16.56
N TYR A 382 -27.00 -18.29 17.28
CA TYR A 382 -25.77 -18.80 17.88
C TYR A 382 -26.05 -19.87 18.96
N SER A 383 -27.04 -19.69 19.82
CA SER A 383 -27.41 -20.67 20.85
C SER A 383 -27.93 -21.99 20.26
N ASP A 384 -28.62 -21.91 19.13
CA ASP A 384 -29.20 -23.08 18.44
C ASP A 384 -28.17 -23.84 17.59
N GLY A 385 -27.23 -23.12 16.91
CA GLY A 385 -26.29 -23.69 15.94
C GLY A 385 -24.81 -23.67 16.34
N GLY A 386 -24.48 -23.02 17.47
CA GLY A 386 -23.11 -22.88 17.94
C GLY A 386 -22.24 -21.95 17.08
N PRO A 387 -20.89 -21.98 17.25
CA PRO A 387 -19.96 -21.09 16.55
C PRO A 387 -19.96 -21.23 15.02
N SER A 388 -20.33 -22.42 14.50
CA SER A 388 -20.38 -22.71 13.06
C SER A 388 -21.37 -21.85 12.27
N VAL A 389 -22.38 -21.28 12.95
CA VAL A 389 -23.36 -20.37 12.35
C VAL A 389 -22.71 -19.11 11.78
N ALA A 390 -21.55 -18.72 12.32
CA ALA A 390 -20.78 -17.58 11.80
C ALA A 390 -20.42 -17.70 10.30
N PHE A 391 -20.29 -18.93 9.81
CA PHE A 391 -19.95 -19.20 8.42
C PHE A 391 -21.18 -19.30 7.49
N ALA A 392 -22.34 -19.66 8.05
CA ALA A 392 -23.56 -19.83 7.25
C ALA A 392 -24.25 -18.50 6.88
N ILE A 393 -24.05 -17.45 7.67
CA ILE A 393 -24.69 -16.14 7.51
C ILE A 393 -23.70 -15.09 6.97
N GLY A 394 -22.40 -15.27 7.20
CA GLY A 394 -21.34 -14.33 6.81
C GLY A 394 -20.74 -14.59 5.42
N SER A 395 -21.20 -15.57 4.67
CA SER A 395 -20.73 -15.84 3.32
C SER A 395 -21.70 -15.24 2.28
N VAL A 396 -21.67 -13.92 2.18
CA VAL A 396 -22.17 -13.22 0.99
C VAL A 396 -21.00 -12.91 0.09
#